data_f90e3da45a1ca88d01e3d0c9b4b47a1b
#
_entry.id   f90e3da45a1ca88d01e3d0c9b4b47a1b
#
_cell.length_a   1.000
_cell.length_b   1.000
_cell.length_c   1.000
_cell.angle_alpha   90.00
_cell.angle_beta   90.00
_cell.angle_gamma   90.00
#
_symmetry.space_group_name_H-M   'P 1'
#
loop_
_entity.id
_entity.type
_entity.pdbx_description
1 polymer ?
#
loop_
_entity_poly.entity_id
_entity_poly.type
_entity_poly.pdbx_seq_one_letter_code
_entity_poly.pdbx_strand_id
1 'polypeptide(L)'
;HGSILGLEAVLADGTVVDCLNTLRKDNTGYDLKQLFIGAEGTLGVVTKLAILVPRRPAAQHVALLGVASFADVRRVFSAARIALGEILSAVEFADARAMEVVLEHGPGVGQTAGSGSTAGSTGSNKRNALPLAEPHPFYVLLETSGSDAAHDAEKLERFLEASLLAEDMN
;
A
#
# COMPACT_ATOMS: atom_id res chain seq x y z
N HIS A 1 3.39 7.24 -10.70
CA HIS A 1 3.88 7.70 -12.02
C HIS A 1 3.19 6.95 -13.17
N GLY A 2 3.19 5.63 -13.24
CA GLY A 2 2.69 4.84 -14.37
C GLY A 2 1.19 4.98 -14.70
N SER A 3 0.40 5.51 -13.79
CA SER A 3 -1.04 5.71 -14.00
C SER A 3 -1.42 7.07 -14.58
N ILE A 4 -0.49 8.03 -14.64
CA ILE A 4 -0.73 9.37 -15.22
C ILE A 4 -0.37 9.33 -16.70
N LEU A 5 -1.37 9.48 -17.55
CA LEU A 5 -1.20 9.51 -19.01
C LEU A 5 -0.85 10.91 -19.51
N GLY A 6 -1.47 11.93 -18.94
CA GLY A 6 -1.24 13.34 -19.27
C GLY A 6 -1.63 14.26 -18.14
N LEU A 7 -1.15 15.50 -18.17
CA LEU A 7 -1.53 16.56 -17.24
C LEU A 7 -1.45 17.95 -17.88
N GLU A 8 -2.17 18.88 -17.29
CA GLU A 8 -2.03 20.31 -17.49
C GLU A 8 -1.55 20.94 -16.18
N ALA A 9 -0.58 21.82 -16.26
CA ALA A 9 -0.07 22.55 -15.09
C ALA A 9 0.07 24.03 -15.39
N VAL A 10 -0.09 24.88 -14.35
CA VAL A 10 0.12 26.33 -14.42
C VAL A 10 1.36 26.66 -13.62
N LEU A 11 2.33 27.33 -14.27
CA LEU A 11 3.57 27.78 -13.65
C LEU A 11 3.35 29.03 -12.79
N ALA A 12 4.37 29.43 -12.02
CA ALA A 12 4.30 30.58 -11.13
C ALA A 12 4.06 31.92 -11.85
N ASP A 13 4.42 32.03 -13.11
CA ASP A 13 4.20 33.20 -13.95
C ASP A 13 2.83 33.19 -14.66
N GLY A 14 2.01 32.17 -14.43
CA GLY A 14 0.70 31.99 -15.07
C GLY A 14 0.76 31.24 -16.40
N THR A 15 1.93 30.83 -16.86
CA THR A 15 2.06 30.05 -18.10
C THR A 15 1.39 28.68 -17.94
N VAL A 16 0.52 28.32 -18.91
CA VAL A 16 -0.11 27.00 -18.95
C VAL A 16 0.76 26.03 -19.75
N VAL A 17 1.19 24.97 -19.10
CA VAL A 17 1.90 23.84 -19.73
C VAL A 17 0.87 22.73 -19.97
N ASP A 18 0.50 22.52 -21.22
CA ASP A 18 -0.45 21.49 -21.62
C ASP A 18 0.28 20.25 -22.14
N CYS A 19 0.32 19.22 -21.33
CA CYS A 19 0.78 17.87 -21.66
C CYS A 19 -0.39 16.86 -21.53
N LEU A 20 -1.64 17.32 -21.67
CA LEU A 20 -2.83 16.51 -21.50
C LEU A 20 -3.06 15.64 -22.74
N ASN A 21 -2.85 14.33 -22.58
CA ASN A 21 -3.22 13.34 -23.59
C ASN A 21 -3.65 12.03 -22.92
N THR A 22 -4.23 11.11 -23.69
CA THR A 22 -4.70 9.79 -23.22
C THR A 22 -3.91 8.64 -23.84
N LEU A 23 -2.84 8.92 -24.53
CA LEU A 23 -2.01 7.90 -25.16
C LEU A 23 -1.15 7.20 -24.11
N ARG A 24 -1.14 5.87 -24.14
CA ARG A 24 -0.27 5.06 -23.26
C ARG A 24 1.21 5.20 -23.62
N LYS A 25 1.48 5.46 -24.88
CA LYS A 25 2.83 5.64 -25.39
C LYS A 25 2.84 6.90 -26.25
N ASP A 26 3.66 7.84 -25.84
CA ASP A 26 3.97 9.04 -26.60
C ASP A 26 5.49 9.22 -26.61
N ASN A 27 6.09 9.12 -27.79
CA ASN A 27 7.54 9.25 -27.99
C ASN A 27 7.90 10.63 -28.57
N THR A 28 6.99 11.60 -28.52
CA THR A 28 7.17 12.92 -29.09
C THR A 28 7.87 13.85 -28.09
N GLY A 29 9.18 13.94 -28.17
CA GLY A 29 9.98 14.84 -27.33
C GLY A 29 10.16 14.33 -25.90
N TYR A 30 10.49 15.25 -24.99
CA TYR A 30 10.64 14.94 -23.57
C TYR A 30 9.29 14.78 -22.88
N ASP A 31 9.20 13.84 -21.96
CA ASP A 31 8.00 13.60 -21.16
C ASP A 31 7.92 14.61 -19.99
N LEU A 32 7.51 15.84 -20.30
CA LEU A 32 7.49 16.96 -19.36
C LEU A 32 6.56 16.73 -18.17
N LYS A 33 5.53 15.91 -18.30
CA LYS A 33 4.63 15.59 -17.17
C LYS A 33 5.37 15.00 -15.97
N GLN A 34 6.47 14.28 -16.20
CA GLN A 34 7.26 13.67 -15.12
C GLN A 34 7.92 14.70 -14.20
N LEU A 35 8.13 15.93 -14.64
CA LEU A 35 8.67 17.01 -13.81
C LEU A 35 7.68 17.44 -12.73
N PHE A 36 6.38 17.40 -13.03
CA PHE A 36 5.33 17.85 -12.13
C PHE A 36 4.85 16.76 -11.18
N ILE A 37 4.98 15.48 -11.57
CA ILE A 37 4.57 14.35 -10.75
C ILE A 37 5.55 14.19 -9.58
N GLY A 38 5.08 14.44 -8.34
CA GLY A 38 5.91 14.43 -7.15
C GLY A 38 6.66 15.75 -6.87
N ALA A 39 6.40 16.81 -7.63
CA ALA A 39 6.99 18.13 -7.39
C ALA A 39 6.37 18.87 -6.19
N GLU A 40 5.29 18.37 -5.61
CA GLU A 40 4.60 18.94 -4.44
C GLU A 40 4.26 20.44 -4.58
N GLY A 41 3.91 20.87 -5.80
CA GLY A 41 3.57 22.26 -6.11
C GLY A 41 4.77 23.22 -6.30
N THR A 42 6.00 22.75 -6.19
CA THR A 42 7.21 23.61 -6.29
C THR A 42 7.47 24.11 -7.72
N LEU A 43 7.00 23.38 -8.73
CA LEU A 43 7.18 23.74 -10.15
C LEU A 43 5.91 24.32 -10.77
N GLY A 44 4.76 24.17 -10.15
CA GLY A 44 3.49 24.65 -10.65
C GLY A 44 2.31 23.92 -10.03
N VAL A 45 1.10 24.35 -10.37
CA VAL A 45 -0.16 23.76 -9.89
C VAL A 45 -0.75 22.91 -11.01
N VAL A 46 -0.96 21.61 -10.73
CA VAL A 46 -1.63 20.70 -11.67
C VAL A 46 -3.14 21.01 -11.67
N THR A 47 -3.69 21.30 -12.84
CA THR A 47 -5.09 21.72 -13.02
C THR A 47 -5.95 20.65 -13.69
N LYS A 48 -5.34 19.79 -14.52
CA LYS A 48 -6.03 18.66 -15.17
C LYS A 48 -5.17 17.41 -15.20
N LEU A 49 -5.81 16.25 -15.16
CA LEU A 49 -5.17 14.95 -15.22
C LEU A 49 -5.91 14.00 -16.15
N ALA A 50 -5.16 13.24 -16.94
CA ALA A 50 -5.62 12.03 -17.62
C ALA A 50 -5.04 10.83 -16.87
N ILE A 51 -5.90 10.01 -16.26
CA ILE A 51 -5.49 8.90 -15.38
C ILE A 51 -5.94 7.58 -15.99
N LEU A 52 -5.02 6.62 -16.02
CA LEU A 52 -5.36 5.24 -16.34
C LEU A 52 -6.06 4.60 -15.14
N VAL A 53 -7.29 4.15 -15.34
CA VAL A 53 -8.06 3.45 -14.32
C VAL A 53 -8.04 1.95 -14.62
N PRO A 54 -7.23 1.13 -13.91
CA PRO A 54 -7.24 -0.31 -14.05
C PRO A 54 -8.54 -0.92 -13.47
N ARG A 55 -8.86 -2.14 -13.88
CA ARG A 55 -9.94 -2.90 -13.23
C ARG A 55 -9.57 -3.17 -11.78
N ARG A 56 -10.57 -3.12 -10.90
CA ARG A 56 -10.40 -3.51 -9.50
C ARG A 56 -10.01 -5.00 -9.43
N PRO A 57 -9.04 -5.37 -8.59
CA PRO A 57 -8.72 -6.77 -8.33
C PRO A 57 -9.95 -7.56 -7.90
N ALA A 58 -10.05 -8.81 -8.34
CA ALA A 58 -11.16 -9.70 -7.96
C ALA A 58 -11.00 -10.20 -6.51
N ALA A 59 -9.75 -10.29 -6.04
CA ALA A 59 -9.41 -10.74 -4.70
C ALA A 59 -8.34 -9.85 -4.08
N GLN A 60 -8.48 -9.61 -2.79
CA GLN A 60 -7.46 -8.97 -1.96
C GLN A 60 -7.36 -9.75 -0.65
N HIS A 61 -6.16 -10.09 -0.24
CA HIS A 61 -5.89 -10.76 1.04
C HIS A 61 -4.81 -10.01 1.79
N VAL A 62 -4.91 -10.01 3.10
CA VAL A 62 -3.94 -9.38 4.01
C VAL A 62 -3.47 -10.41 5.01
N ALA A 63 -2.16 -10.49 5.23
CA ALA A 63 -1.56 -11.29 6.28
C ALA A 63 -0.66 -10.42 7.15
N LEU A 64 -0.69 -10.63 8.45
CA LEU A 64 0.22 -10.02 9.42
C LEU A 64 1.05 -11.12 10.08
N LEU A 65 2.36 -11.00 9.98
CA LEU A 65 3.33 -11.92 10.58
C LEU A 65 4.09 -11.20 11.70
N GLY A 66 4.28 -11.88 12.83
CA GLY A 66 5.18 -11.45 13.89
C GLY A 66 6.53 -12.14 13.73
N VAL A 67 7.63 -11.41 13.80
CA VAL A 67 8.98 -11.96 13.65
C VAL A 67 9.94 -11.45 14.71
N ALA A 68 10.99 -12.24 15.01
CA ALA A 68 11.88 -11.99 16.14
C ALA A 68 12.96 -10.94 15.85
N SER A 69 13.35 -10.74 14.59
CA SER A 69 14.46 -9.84 14.22
C SER A 69 14.22 -9.12 12.90
N PHE A 70 14.96 -8.03 12.68
CA PHE A 70 14.96 -7.35 11.38
C PHE A 70 15.56 -8.21 10.25
N ALA A 71 16.42 -9.16 10.59
CA ALA A 71 16.91 -10.14 9.62
C ALA A 71 15.75 -11.02 9.09
N ASP A 72 14.81 -11.37 9.96
CA ASP A 72 13.61 -12.12 9.62
C ASP A 72 12.65 -11.31 8.75
N VAL A 73 12.47 -10.01 9.04
CA VAL A 73 11.73 -9.09 8.15
C VAL A 73 12.28 -9.17 6.72
N ARG A 74 13.61 -9.11 6.56
CA ARG A 74 14.24 -9.20 5.25
C ARG A 74 14.07 -10.58 4.59
N ARG A 75 14.11 -11.66 5.37
CA ARG A 75 13.87 -13.02 4.86
C ARG A 75 12.45 -13.18 4.34
N VAL A 76 11.47 -12.75 5.14
CA VAL A 76 10.04 -12.77 4.76
C VAL A 76 9.82 -11.94 3.51
N PHE A 77 10.36 -10.72 3.44
CA PHE A 77 10.25 -9.87 2.26
C PHE A 77 10.81 -10.53 1.00
N SER A 78 12.00 -11.12 1.09
CA SER A 78 12.63 -11.79 -0.06
C SER A 78 11.84 -13.01 -0.50
N ALA A 79 11.37 -13.83 0.45
CA ALA A 79 10.56 -15.00 0.18
C ALA A 79 9.19 -14.63 -0.43
N ALA A 80 8.53 -13.61 0.10
CA ALA A 80 7.26 -13.11 -0.44
C ALA A 80 7.39 -12.61 -1.88
N ARG A 81 8.45 -11.87 -2.20
CA ARG A 81 8.71 -11.42 -3.58
C ARG A 81 8.90 -12.57 -4.57
N ILE A 82 9.49 -13.67 -4.13
CA ILE A 82 9.71 -14.84 -4.97
C ILE A 82 8.41 -15.64 -5.11
N ALA A 83 7.73 -15.90 -3.98
CA ALA A 83 6.56 -16.78 -3.96
C ALA A 83 5.28 -16.12 -4.47
N LEU A 84 5.09 -14.81 -4.17
CA LEU A 84 3.85 -14.08 -4.42
C LEU A 84 3.98 -13.01 -5.51
N GLY A 85 5.13 -12.94 -6.21
CA GLY A 85 5.55 -11.80 -7.03
C GLY A 85 4.48 -11.15 -7.90
N GLU A 86 3.66 -11.95 -8.62
CA GLU A 86 2.64 -11.41 -9.54
C GLU A 86 1.38 -10.91 -8.84
N ILE A 87 1.09 -11.38 -7.61
CA ILE A 87 -0.07 -10.95 -6.82
C ILE A 87 0.30 -10.07 -5.63
N LEU A 88 1.59 -9.95 -5.29
CA LEU A 88 2.07 -9.15 -4.17
C LEU A 88 1.85 -7.65 -4.47
N SER A 89 0.95 -6.99 -3.75
CA SER A 89 0.61 -5.58 -3.93
C SER A 89 1.32 -4.66 -2.94
N ALA A 90 1.51 -5.10 -1.70
CA ALA A 90 2.25 -4.32 -0.70
C ALA A 90 3.00 -5.23 0.28
N VAL A 91 4.13 -4.74 0.77
CA VAL A 91 4.85 -5.27 1.93
C VAL A 91 5.25 -4.10 2.80
N GLU A 92 4.81 -4.12 4.03
CA GLU A 92 5.16 -3.11 5.02
C GLU A 92 5.70 -3.78 6.29
N PHE A 93 6.51 -3.07 7.06
CA PHE A 93 6.95 -3.56 8.36
C PHE A 93 6.79 -2.50 9.44
N ALA A 94 6.61 -2.95 10.67
CA ALA A 94 6.63 -2.11 11.86
C ALA A 94 7.47 -2.78 12.95
N ASP A 95 8.14 -1.98 13.78
CA ASP A 95 8.71 -2.47 15.03
C ASP A 95 7.65 -2.49 16.15
N ALA A 96 8.00 -3.08 17.30
CA ALA A 96 7.11 -3.15 18.44
C ALA A 96 6.62 -1.76 18.89
N ARG A 97 7.48 -0.74 18.84
CA ARG A 97 7.13 0.62 19.27
C ARG A 97 6.11 1.26 18.33
N ALA A 98 6.28 1.12 17.03
CA ALA A 98 5.30 1.60 16.05
C ALA A 98 3.95 0.90 16.22
N MET A 99 3.96 -0.42 16.47
CA MET A 99 2.75 -1.18 16.73
C MET A 99 2.04 -0.72 18.02
N GLU A 100 2.76 -0.45 19.10
CA GLU A 100 2.21 0.10 20.34
C GLU A 100 1.46 1.43 20.07
N VAL A 101 2.08 2.34 19.31
CA VAL A 101 1.46 3.62 18.95
C VAL A 101 0.18 3.42 18.14
N VAL A 102 0.17 2.48 17.19
CA VAL A 102 -1.03 2.14 16.41
C VAL A 102 -2.13 1.56 17.28
N LEU A 103 -1.79 0.67 18.22
CA LEU A 103 -2.78 0.07 19.15
C LEU A 103 -3.34 1.10 20.14
N GLU A 104 -2.54 2.07 20.56
CA GLU A 104 -2.96 3.11 21.51
C GLU A 104 -3.73 4.25 20.85
N HIS A 105 -3.27 4.71 19.69
CA HIS A 105 -3.73 5.96 19.06
C HIS A 105 -4.36 5.77 17.68
N GLY A 106 -4.26 4.56 17.09
CA GLY A 106 -4.81 4.28 15.77
C GLY A 106 -6.34 4.40 15.73
N PRO A 107 -6.92 4.63 14.55
CA PRO A 107 -8.38 4.61 14.39
C PRO A 107 -8.90 3.23 14.78
N GLY A 108 -9.95 3.19 15.63
CA GLY A 108 -10.57 1.94 16.07
C GLY A 108 -11.04 1.09 14.88
N VAL A 109 -10.96 -0.23 15.01
CA VAL A 109 -11.48 -1.17 14.01
C VAL A 109 -12.97 -0.88 13.77
N GLY A 110 -13.34 -0.50 12.54
CA GLY A 110 -14.70 -0.13 12.15
C GLY A 110 -14.91 1.34 11.76
N GLN A 111 -13.91 2.21 11.93
CA GLN A 111 -13.93 3.55 11.35
C GLN A 111 -13.31 3.52 9.94
N THR A 112 -14.14 3.22 8.95
CA THR A 112 -13.73 3.43 7.55
C THR A 112 -13.60 4.93 7.31
N ALA A 113 -12.43 5.37 6.85
CA ALA A 113 -12.24 6.73 6.36
C ALA A 113 -13.24 6.98 5.21
N GLY A 114 -14.36 7.66 5.49
CA GLY A 114 -15.35 7.97 4.46
C GLY A 114 -16.79 8.14 4.93
N SER A 115 -17.18 7.78 6.13
CA SER A 115 -18.50 8.11 6.65
C SER A 115 -18.42 9.35 7.54
N GLY A 116 -18.87 10.49 7.00
CA GLY A 116 -19.09 11.68 7.79
C GLY A 116 -20.07 11.40 8.94
N SER A 117 -19.57 11.06 10.12
CA SER A 117 -20.37 10.95 11.32
C SER A 117 -20.17 12.18 12.18
N THR A 118 -21.25 12.90 12.40
CA THR A 118 -21.45 13.93 13.39
C THR A 118 -20.88 13.53 14.75
N ALA A 119 -20.10 14.44 15.34
CA ALA A 119 -19.61 14.35 16.71
C ALA A 119 -20.78 14.10 17.69
N GLY A 120 -20.70 13.04 18.46
CA GLY A 120 -21.63 12.82 19.56
C GLY A 120 -21.89 11.35 19.93
N SER A 121 -20.86 10.59 20.33
CA SER A 121 -21.06 9.46 21.21
C SER A 121 -19.82 9.25 22.08
N THR A 122 -19.97 9.51 23.36
CA THR A 122 -19.14 9.01 24.47
C THR A 122 -19.26 7.49 24.51
N GLY A 123 -18.62 6.79 23.58
CA GLY A 123 -18.53 5.34 23.53
C GLY A 123 -17.14 4.90 23.98
N SER A 124 -17.06 3.98 24.90
CA SER A 124 -15.88 3.37 25.50
C SER A 124 -14.77 3.18 24.47
N ASN A 125 -13.58 3.69 24.83
CA ASN A 125 -12.33 3.57 24.08
C ASN A 125 -11.99 2.07 23.90
N LYS A 126 -12.56 1.41 22.89
CA LYS A 126 -12.12 0.07 22.49
C LYS A 126 -10.72 0.22 21.92
N ARG A 127 -9.72 -0.04 22.76
CA ARG A 127 -8.34 -0.16 22.32
C ARG A 127 -8.28 -1.13 21.16
N ASN A 128 -7.53 -0.80 20.13
CA ASN A 128 -7.25 -1.73 19.05
C ASN A 128 -6.57 -2.96 19.66
N ALA A 129 -7.03 -4.15 19.30
CA ALA A 129 -6.40 -5.39 19.74
C ALA A 129 -5.38 -5.84 18.69
N LEU A 130 -4.23 -6.32 19.16
CA LEU A 130 -3.29 -6.99 18.29
C LEU A 130 -3.97 -8.24 17.68
N PRO A 131 -3.92 -8.43 16.35
CA PRO A 131 -4.55 -9.60 15.73
C PRO A 131 -3.72 -10.89 15.85
N LEU A 132 -2.58 -10.84 16.54
CA LEU A 132 -1.72 -11.98 16.86
C LEU A 132 -1.87 -12.36 18.33
N ALA A 133 -1.61 -13.64 18.66
CA ALA A 133 -1.73 -14.16 20.02
C ALA A 133 -0.73 -13.52 21.00
N GLU A 134 0.45 -13.17 20.49
CA GLU A 134 1.55 -12.62 21.27
C GLU A 134 2.16 -11.39 20.59
N PRO A 135 2.75 -10.45 21.38
CA PRO A 135 3.55 -9.37 20.83
C PRO A 135 4.88 -9.88 20.29
N HIS A 136 5.36 -9.27 19.20
CA HIS A 136 6.63 -9.58 18.58
C HIS A 136 7.50 -8.32 18.46
N PRO A 137 8.84 -8.46 18.38
CA PRO A 137 9.75 -7.33 18.15
C PRO A 137 9.51 -6.60 16.83
N PHE A 138 9.11 -7.34 15.79
CA PHE A 138 8.80 -6.79 14.47
C PHE A 138 7.55 -7.46 13.88
N TYR A 139 6.89 -6.73 13.00
CA TYR A 139 5.71 -7.16 12.27
C TYR A 139 5.90 -6.92 10.79
N VAL A 140 5.45 -7.85 9.96
CA VAL A 140 5.41 -7.71 8.50
C VAL A 140 3.97 -7.84 8.04
N LEU A 141 3.46 -6.81 7.39
CA LEU A 141 2.18 -6.82 6.71
C LEU A 141 2.39 -7.14 5.23
N LEU A 142 1.67 -8.12 4.74
CA LEU A 142 1.64 -8.51 3.34
C LEU A 142 0.25 -8.28 2.78
N GLU A 143 0.16 -7.64 1.63
CA GLU A 143 -1.09 -7.54 0.87
C GLU A 143 -0.92 -8.19 -0.49
N THR A 144 -1.89 -8.99 -0.89
CA THR A 144 -1.97 -9.56 -2.23
C THR A 144 -3.22 -9.04 -2.94
N SER A 145 -3.10 -8.79 -4.23
CA SER A 145 -4.18 -8.33 -5.09
C SER A 145 -4.09 -9.05 -6.43
N GLY A 146 -5.13 -9.81 -6.77
CA GLY A 146 -5.11 -10.61 -7.99
C GLY A 146 -6.46 -10.73 -8.68
N SER A 147 -6.52 -11.58 -9.69
CA SER A 147 -7.69 -11.76 -10.56
C SER A 147 -8.46 -13.05 -10.32
N ASP A 148 -7.93 -13.97 -9.51
CA ASP A 148 -8.55 -15.26 -9.18
C ASP A 148 -8.47 -15.51 -7.67
N ALA A 149 -9.62 -15.43 -7.00
CA ALA A 149 -9.69 -15.49 -5.55
C ALA A 149 -9.22 -16.84 -4.99
N ALA A 150 -9.50 -17.95 -5.66
CA ALA A 150 -9.14 -19.28 -5.18
C ALA A 150 -7.63 -19.54 -5.34
N HIS A 151 -7.10 -19.24 -6.51
CA HIS A 151 -5.67 -19.34 -6.78
C HIS A 151 -4.84 -18.44 -5.85
N ASP A 152 -5.28 -17.19 -5.68
CA ASP A 152 -4.54 -16.20 -4.90
C ASP A 152 -4.53 -16.55 -3.41
N ALA A 153 -5.64 -17.08 -2.87
CA ALA A 153 -5.74 -17.57 -1.51
C ALA A 153 -4.81 -18.78 -1.28
N GLU A 154 -4.90 -19.80 -2.14
CA GLU A 154 -4.05 -21.00 -2.06
C GLU A 154 -2.57 -20.66 -2.13
N LYS A 155 -2.20 -19.70 -2.99
CA LYS A 155 -0.82 -19.27 -3.15
C LYS A 155 -0.30 -18.57 -1.90
N LEU A 156 -1.12 -17.71 -1.26
CA LEU A 156 -0.78 -17.05 -0.01
C LEU A 156 -0.66 -18.07 1.13
N GLU A 157 -1.59 -19.01 1.25
CA GLU A 157 -1.56 -20.06 2.27
C GLU A 157 -0.29 -20.89 2.20
N ARG A 158 0.07 -21.39 1.01
CA ARG A 158 1.32 -22.13 0.80
C ARG A 158 2.57 -21.34 1.20
N PHE A 159 2.57 -20.03 0.91
CA PHE A 159 3.68 -19.17 1.33
C PHE A 159 3.73 -19.04 2.86
N LEU A 160 2.60 -18.84 3.53
CA LEU A 160 2.53 -18.73 4.99
C LEU A 160 2.97 -20.02 5.67
N GLU A 161 2.50 -21.19 5.22
CA GLU A 161 2.92 -22.49 5.71
C GLU A 161 4.43 -22.71 5.59
N ALA A 162 5.00 -22.39 4.42
CA ALA A 162 6.45 -22.53 4.20
C ALA A 162 7.26 -21.57 5.09
N SER A 163 6.73 -20.38 5.38
CA SER A 163 7.38 -19.40 6.25
C SER A 163 7.39 -19.83 7.72
N LEU A 164 6.29 -20.40 8.21
CA LEU A 164 6.17 -20.93 9.57
C LEU A 164 7.11 -22.13 9.79
N LEU A 165 7.15 -23.08 8.85
CA LEU A 165 8.04 -24.23 8.94
C LEU A 165 9.53 -23.86 8.94
N ALA A 166 9.90 -22.74 8.32
CA ALA A 166 11.29 -22.26 8.31
C ALA A 166 11.72 -21.61 9.65
N GLU A 167 10.78 -21.15 10.48
CA GLU A 167 11.05 -20.64 11.83
C GLU A 167 11.33 -21.76 12.83
N ASP A 168 10.67 -22.90 12.70
CA ASP A 168 10.83 -24.05 13.59
C ASP A 168 12.18 -24.80 13.38
N MET A 169 12.92 -24.48 12.33
CA MET A 169 14.19 -25.16 11.98
C MET A 169 15.46 -24.37 12.40
N ASN A 170 15.36 -23.23 13.06
CA ASN A 170 16.47 -22.43 13.58
C ASN A 170 16.38 -22.24 15.09
#